data_2ae48ffd52e03fefefb562fb8a43c645
#
_entry.id   2ae48ffd52e03fefefb562fb8a43c645
#
_cell.length_a   1.000
_cell.length_b   1.000
_cell.length_c   1.000
_cell.angle_alpha   90.00
_cell.angle_beta   90.00
_cell.angle_gamma   90.00
#
_symmetry.space_group_name_H-M   'P 1'
#
loop_
_entity.id
_entity.type
_entity.pdbx_description
1 polymer ?
#
loop_
_entity_poly.entity_id
_entity_poly.type
_entity_poly.pdbx_seq_one_letter_code
_entity_poly.pdbx_strand_id
1 'polypeptide(L)'
;LMVGPPGTGKSMLAKRLPSILPEMTRGEALESTKIWSVQGLTGRERPLLTQRPFRAPHHTVSAAALTGGGPNPRPGEISLAHNGVLFLDELPEFRRDTLEVLRQPIEDSCVTISRAASRVTYPCSMMFVAAMNPCPCGYRGHPSIACTCSENAVQRYISKISGPLLDRIDLHIEVPPVDFRDLSNTAKEESSASIKVRVDAARDIQNKRFANTGITCNAQIPPEMLHEVCRTAPAADALLKNAFEKFGLSARAYDRVLKVSRTIADLDNSRDIEARHAAEAVRYRTLDRKYWTR
;
A
#
# COMPACT_ATOMS: atom_id res chain seq x y z
N LEU A 1 5.27 0.75 1.01
CA LEU A 1 6.51 -0.02 1.10
C LEU A 1 7.24 0.31 2.39
N MET A 2 7.52 -0.69 3.21
CA MET A 2 8.35 -0.57 4.42
C MET A 2 9.75 -1.08 4.14
N VAL A 3 10.77 -0.26 4.35
CA VAL A 3 12.19 -0.64 4.18
C VAL A 3 12.90 -0.52 5.53
N GLY A 4 13.58 -1.57 5.97
CA GLY A 4 14.30 -1.55 7.23
C GLY A 4 15.02 -2.85 7.55
N PRO A 5 15.92 -2.89 8.53
CA PRO A 5 16.67 -4.08 8.93
C PRO A 5 15.75 -5.25 9.34
N PRO A 6 16.27 -6.48 9.39
CA PRO A 6 15.52 -7.59 9.97
C PRO A 6 15.21 -7.33 11.45
N GLY A 7 14.09 -7.87 11.95
CA GLY A 7 13.69 -7.72 13.35
C GLY A 7 13.05 -6.39 13.75
N THR A 8 12.85 -5.44 12.83
CA THR A 8 12.25 -4.12 13.14
C THR A 8 10.72 -4.11 13.23
N GLY A 9 10.06 -5.27 13.19
CA GLY A 9 8.60 -5.37 13.38
C GLY A 9 7.75 -5.06 12.14
N LYS A 10 8.32 -4.93 10.92
CA LYS A 10 7.59 -4.62 9.66
C LYS A 10 6.38 -5.53 9.45
N SER A 11 6.56 -6.84 9.55
CA SER A 11 5.48 -7.83 9.38
C SER A 11 4.44 -7.76 10.49
N MET A 12 4.85 -7.39 11.72
CA MET A 12 3.93 -7.16 12.83
C MET A 12 3.06 -5.91 12.58
N LEU A 13 3.65 -4.82 12.12
CA LEU A 13 2.92 -3.60 11.75
C LEU A 13 1.91 -3.89 10.64
N ALA A 14 2.32 -4.60 9.58
CA ALA A 14 1.41 -4.97 8.50
C ALA A 14 0.19 -5.77 8.99
N LYS A 15 0.38 -6.72 9.90
CA LYS A 15 -0.70 -7.52 10.49
C LYS A 15 -1.67 -6.70 11.35
N ARG A 16 -1.29 -5.50 11.81
CA ARG A 16 -2.16 -4.61 12.59
C ARG A 16 -3.02 -3.71 11.69
N LEU A 17 -2.66 -3.51 10.43
CA LEU A 17 -3.41 -2.64 9.52
C LEU A 17 -4.91 -2.95 9.44
N PRO A 18 -5.37 -4.21 9.33
CA PRO A 18 -6.80 -4.48 9.30
C PRO A 18 -7.57 -3.97 10.52
N SER A 19 -6.93 -3.90 11.69
CA SER A 19 -7.58 -3.45 12.94
C SER A 19 -7.80 -1.94 13.02
N ILE A 20 -7.12 -1.16 12.18
CA ILE A 20 -7.27 0.30 12.11
C ILE A 20 -8.07 0.76 10.89
N LEU A 21 -8.37 -0.14 9.95
CA LEU A 21 -9.21 0.19 8.80
C LEU A 21 -10.67 0.35 9.24
N PRO A 22 -11.45 1.20 8.55
CA PRO A 22 -12.89 1.31 8.77
C PRO A 22 -13.59 -0.04 8.63
N GLU A 23 -14.68 -0.22 9.35
CA GLU A 23 -15.50 -1.43 9.22
C GLU A 23 -16.00 -1.62 7.79
N MET A 24 -16.21 -2.87 7.40
CA MET A 24 -16.78 -3.18 6.09
C MET A 24 -18.24 -2.77 6.04
N THR A 25 -18.61 -2.07 4.98
CA THR A 25 -20.02 -1.88 4.64
C THR A 25 -20.65 -3.22 4.27
N ARG A 26 -21.98 -3.31 4.33
CA ARG A 26 -22.70 -4.52 3.88
C ARG A 26 -22.39 -4.89 2.42
N GLY A 27 -22.22 -3.87 1.55
CA GLY A 27 -21.84 -4.07 0.15
C GLY A 27 -20.46 -4.71 0.03
N GLU A 28 -19.43 -4.12 0.68
CA GLU A 28 -18.06 -4.67 0.71
C GLU A 28 -18.01 -6.09 1.27
N ALA A 29 -18.78 -6.36 2.33
CA ALA A 29 -18.87 -7.69 2.95
C ALA A 29 -19.45 -8.72 1.97
N LEU A 30 -20.51 -8.38 1.24
CA LEU A 30 -21.12 -9.26 0.24
C LEU A 30 -20.20 -9.53 -0.96
N GLU A 31 -19.53 -8.48 -1.48
CA GLU A 31 -18.59 -8.63 -2.60
C GLU A 31 -17.41 -9.52 -2.22
N SER A 32 -16.78 -9.28 -1.09
CA SER A 32 -15.67 -10.10 -0.61
C SER A 32 -16.12 -11.54 -0.34
N THR A 33 -17.32 -11.75 0.22
CA THR A 33 -17.88 -13.09 0.46
C THR A 33 -18.11 -13.85 -0.85
N LYS A 34 -18.62 -13.20 -1.89
CA LYS A 34 -18.80 -13.82 -3.22
C LYS A 34 -17.47 -14.35 -3.76
N ILE A 35 -16.40 -13.56 -3.69
CA ILE A 35 -15.05 -13.96 -4.15
C ILE A 35 -14.56 -15.18 -3.36
N TRP A 36 -14.68 -15.15 -2.04
CA TRP A 36 -14.26 -16.25 -1.17
C TRP A 36 -15.09 -17.51 -1.39
N SER A 37 -16.39 -17.37 -1.67
CA SER A 37 -17.30 -18.47 -1.97
C SER A 37 -16.91 -19.21 -3.26
N VAL A 38 -16.51 -18.48 -4.32
CA VAL A 38 -16.01 -19.08 -5.56
C VAL A 38 -14.76 -19.95 -5.32
N GLN A 39 -13.95 -19.56 -4.33
CA GLN A 39 -12.76 -20.33 -3.92
C GLN A 39 -13.10 -21.49 -2.97
N GLY A 40 -14.35 -21.58 -2.48
CA GLY A 40 -14.75 -22.58 -1.49
C GLY A 40 -14.25 -22.30 -0.08
N LEU A 41 -13.90 -21.05 0.22
CA LEU A 41 -13.35 -20.60 1.51
C LEU A 41 -14.42 -20.09 2.47
N THR A 42 -15.69 -20.06 2.08
CA THR A 42 -16.84 -19.77 2.94
C THR A 42 -17.49 -21.07 3.40
N GLY A 43 -17.95 -21.11 4.66
CA GLY A 43 -18.61 -22.27 5.24
C GLY A 43 -19.88 -21.89 6.02
N ARG A 44 -20.62 -22.91 6.50
CA ARG A 44 -21.84 -22.68 7.30
C ARG A 44 -21.60 -21.84 8.55
N GLU A 45 -20.41 -21.94 9.16
CA GLU A 45 -20.05 -21.20 10.37
C GLU A 45 -19.67 -19.73 10.08
N ARG A 46 -19.24 -19.43 8.86
CA ARG A 46 -18.88 -18.06 8.42
C ARG A 46 -19.51 -17.77 7.05
N PRO A 47 -20.82 -17.53 7.02
CA PRO A 47 -21.54 -17.30 5.77
C PRO A 47 -21.25 -15.93 5.15
N LEU A 48 -20.78 -14.98 5.95
CA LEU A 48 -20.46 -13.61 5.55
C LEU A 48 -19.11 -13.17 6.14
N LEU A 49 -18.25 -12.60 5.31
CA LEU A 49 -17.04 -11.93 5.77
C LEU A 49 -17.41 -10.57 6.37
N THR A 50 -17.19 -10.42 7.66
CA THR A 50 -17.42 -9.15 8.39
C THR A 50 -16.12 -8.42 8.72
N GLN A 51 -14.97 -9.08 8.58
CA GLN A 51 -13.65 -8.50 8.81
C GLN A 51 -12.91 -8.34 7.48
N ARG A 52 -12.16 -7.26 7.36
CA ARG A 52 -11.32 -7.00 6.17
C ARG A 52 -10.30 -8.11 5.99
N PRO A 53 -10.23 -8.76 4.82
CA PRO A 53 -9.27 -9.82 4.55
C PRO A 53 -7.84 -9.34 4.73
N PHE A 54 -6.98 -10.21 5.26
CA PHE A 54 -5.54 -10.05 5.26
C PHE A 54 -4.91 -11.25 4.57
N ARG A 55 -4.28 -11.01 3.41
CA ARG A 55 -3.61 -12.04 2.63
C ARG A 55 -2.11 -11.79 2.62
N ALA A 56 -1.33 -12.79 2.98
CA ALA A 56 0.12 -12.71 3.06
C ALA A 56 0.74 -13.96 2.40
N PRO A 57 0.73 -14.05 1.07
CA PRO A 57 1.33 -15.17 0.38
C PRO A 57 2.85 -15.18 0.56
N HIS A 58 3.42 -16.37 0.65
CA HIS A 58 4.87 -16.56 0.74
C HIS A 58 5.54 -16.17 -0.58
N HIS A 59 6.79 -15.72 -0.55
CA HIS A 59 7.52 -15.25 -1.75
C HIS A 59 7.72 -16.33 -2.84
N THR A 60 7.53 -17.62 -2.51
CA THR A 60 7.54 -18.72 -3.48
C THR A 60 6.24 -18.87 -4.28
N VAL A 61 5.23 -18.06 -4.01
CA VAL A 61 3.95 -18.07 -4.72
C VAL A 61 4.16 -17.82 -6.22
N SER A 62 3.42 -18.54 -7.06
CA SER A 62 3.46 -18.31 -8.51
C SER A 62 2.58 -17.12 -8.94
N ALA A 63 2.88 -16.53 -10.10
CA ALA A 63 2.06 -15.48 -10.69
C ALA A 63 0.58 -15.93 -10.84
N ALA A 64 0.36 -17.19 -11.24
CA ALA A 64 -0.98 -17.76 -11.38
C ALA A 64 -1.71 -17.90 -10.02
N ALA A 65 -0.99 -18.18 -8.93
CA ALA A 65 -1.62 -18.23 -7.61
C ALA A 65 -1.95 -16.83 -7.09
N LEU A 66 -1.17 -15.79 -7.47
CA LEU A 66 -1.50 -14.40 -7.16
C LEU A 66 -2.73 -13.91 -7.94
N THR A 67 -2.75 -14.06 -9.26
CA THR A 67 -3.82 -13.53 -10.11
C THR A 67 -5.05 -14.44 -10.16
N GLY A 68 -4.87 -15.71 -9.92
CA GLY A 68 -5.89 -16.70 -10.16
C GLY A 68 -5.74 -17.39 -11.54
N GLY A 69 -6.57 -18.36 -11.81
CA GLY A 69 -6.53 -19.13 -13.05
C GLY A 69 -7.13 -20.52 -12.93
N GLY A 70 -6.61 -21.45 -13.73
CA GLY A 70 -7.09 -22.83 -13.85
C GLY A 70 -8.05 -23.03 -15.04
N PRO A 71 -8.46 -24.30 -15.31
CA PRO A 71 -9.44 -24.62 -16.35
C PRO A 71 -10.78 -23.91 -16.11
N ASN A 72 -11.24 -23.89 -14.86
CA ASN A 72 -12.33 -23.05 -14.37
C ASN A 72 -11.68 -21.85 -13.65
N PRO A 73 -11.65 -20.66 -14.26
CA PRO A 73 -10.94 -19.50 -13.68
C PRO A 73 -11.40 -19.21 -12.25
N ARG A 74 -10.50 -19.36 -11.29
CA ARG A 74 -10.74 -19.05 -9.88
C ARG A 74 -9.94 -17.82 -9.45
N PRO A 75 -10.45 -17.03 -8.47
CA PRO A 75 -9.74 -15.86 -7.97
C PRO A 75 -8.44 -16.26 -7.25
N GLY A 76 -7.38 -15.47 -7.42
CA GLY A 76 -6.11 -15.63 -6.70
C GLY A 76 -6.03 -14.78 -5.43
N GLU A 77 -4.83 -14.75 -4.81
CA GLU A 77 -4.57 -14.01 -3.57
C GLU A 77 -4.90 -12.53 -3.67
N ILE A 78 -4.67 -11.91 -4.85
CA ILE A 78 -4.99 -10.51 -5.12
C ILE A 78 -6.49 -10.25 -4.95
N SER A 79 -7.33 -11.09 -5.57
CA SER A 79 -8.79 -10.94 -5.47
C SER A 79 -9.31 -11.37 -4.09
N LEU A 80 -8.67 -12.34 -3.44
CA LEU A 80 -9.00 -12.73 -2.05
C LEU A 80 -8.69 -11.62 -1.04
N ALA A 81 -7.80 -10.68 -1.39
CA ALA A 81 -7.50 -9.49 -0.58
C ALA A 81 -8.48 -8.32 -0.82
N HIS A 82 -9.49 -8.49 -1.68
CA HIS A 82 -10.48 -7.45 -2.00
C HIS A 82 -11.12 -6.85 -0.75
N ASN A 83 -11.20 -5.51 -0.67
CA ASN A 83 -11.64 -4.72 0.48
C ASN A 83 -10.81 -4.94 1.76
N GLY A 84 -9.58 -5.45 1.61
CA GLY A 84 -8.67 -5.73 2.70
C GLY A 84 -7.22 -5.38 2.39
N VAL A 85 -6.30 -6.20 2.86
CA VAL A 85 -4.85 -6.00 2.75
C VAL A 85 -4.18 -7.17 2.04
N LEU A 86 -3.41 -6.88 1.01
CA LEU A 86 -2.44 -7.81 0.43
C LEU A 86 -1.04 -7.42 0.93
N PHE A 87 -0.42 -8.28 1.71
CA PHE A 87 0.91 -8.06 2.27
C PHE A 87 1.95 -8.97 1.63
N LEU A 88 2.99 -8.40 1.03
CA LEU A 88 4.14 -9.13 0.52
C LEU A 88 5.36 -8.83 1.37
N ASP A 89 5.77 -9.81 2.18
CA ASP A 89 7.02 -9.72 2.94
C ASP A 89 8.21 -10.12 2.07
N GLU A 90 9.39 -9.59 2.37
CA GLU A 90 10.61 -9.88 1.61
C GLU A 90 10.43 -9.63 0.11
N LEU A 91 9.84 -8.48 -0.27
CA LEU A 91 9.45 -8.16 -1.65
C LEU A 91 10.49 -8.51 -2.73
N PRO A 92 11.82 -8.27 -2.57
CA PRO A 92 12.81 -8.64 -3.57
C PRO A 92 13.09 -10.15 -3.70
N GLU A 93 12.52 -10.98 -2.82
CA GLU A 93 12.66 -12.44 -2.90
C GLU A 93 11.61 -13.08 -3.81
N PHE A 94 10.53 -12.35 -4.12
CA PHE A 94 9.58 -12.78 -5.14
C PHE A 94 10.22 -12.81 -6.52
N ARG A 95 9.77 -13.73 -7.36
CA ARG A 95 10.16 -13.77 -8.77
C ARG A 95 9.68 -12.50 -9.47
N ARG A 96 10.48 -12.00 -10.41
CA ARG A 96 10.18 -10.78 -11.15
C ARG A 96 8.86 -10.87 -11.92
N ASP A 97 8.61 -12.00 -12.58
CA ASP A 97 7.34 -12.25 -13.27
C ASP A 97 6.13 -12.20 -12.34
N THR A 98 6.30 -12.69 -11.10
CA THR A 98 5.27 -12.65 -10.05
C THR A 98 5.01 -11.22 -9.55
N LEU A 99 6.02 -10.35 -9.50
CA LEU A 99 5.82 -8.94 -9.12
C LEU A 99 5.19 -8.11 -10.24
N GLU A 100 5.52 -8.40 -11.50
CA GLU A 100 4.99 -7.65 -12.64
C GLU A 100 3.47 -7.79 -12.81
N VAL A 101 2.88 -8.94 -12.41
CA VAL A 101 1.42 -9.11 -12.50
C VAL A 101 0.62 -8.25 -11.52
N LEU A 102 1.26 -7.65 -10.50
CA LEU A 102 0.63 -6.74 -9.56
C LEU A 102 0.34 -5.34 -10.15
N ARG A 103 1.04 -4.97 -11.23
CA ARG A 103 0.99 -3.61 -11.78
C ARG A 103 -0.41 -3.19 -12.20
N GLN A 104 -1.11 -4.06 -12.91
CA GLN A 104 -2.47 -3.79 -13.36
C GLN A 104 -3.48 -3.82 -12.19
N PRO A 105 -3.51 -4.83 -11.32
CA PRO A 105 -4.41 -4.84 -10.18
C PRO A 105 -4.32 -3.62 -9.24
N ILE A 106 -3.11 -3.12 -9.01
CA ILE A 106 -2.92 -1.93 -8.16
C ILE A 106 -3.49 -0.67 -8.83
N GLU A 107 -3.46 -0.58 -10.17
CA GLU A 107 -3.95 0.58 -10.92
C GLU A 107 -5.46 0.48 -11.19
N ASP A 108 -5.91 -0.66 -11.69
CA ASP A 108 -7.27 -0.86 -12.20
C ASP A 108 -8.25 -1.42 -11.15
N SER A 109 -7.76 -1.82 -9.96
CA SER A 109 -8.55 -2.46 -8.90
C SER A 109 -9.31 -3.70 -9.37
N CYS A 110 -8.83 -4.37 -10.42
CA CYS A 110 -9.40 -5.61 -10.93
C CYS A 110 -8.33 -6.54 -11.54
N VAL A 111 -8.64 -7.84 -11.56
CA VAL A 111 -7.84 -8.87 -12.23
C VAL A 111 -8.69 -9.54 -13.30
N THR A 112 -8.23 -9.52 -14.54
CA THR A 112 -8.89 -10.20 -15.65
C THR A 112 -8.12 -11.47 -16.02
N ILE A 113 -8.79 -12.62 -15.91
CA ILE A 113 -8.27 -13.91 -16.33
C ILE A 113 -8.88 -14.25 -17.68
N SER A 114 -8.07 -14.28 -18.72
CA SER A 114 -8.49 -14.64 -20.07
C SER A 114 -8.02 -16.06 -20.41
N ARG A 115 -8.93 -16.90 -20.88
CA ARG A 115 -8.68 -18.26 -21.41
C ARG A 115 -9.41 -18.42 -22.74
N ALA A 116 -9.04 -19.44 -23.52
CA ALA A 116 -9.68 -19.68 -24.81
C ALA A 116 -11.21 -19.79 -24.73
N ALA A 117 -11.74 -20.38 -23.65
CA ALA A 117 -13.16 -20.63 -23.47
C ALA A 117 -13.89 -19.58 -22.60
N SER A 118 -13.18 -18.71 -21.87
CA SER A 118 -13.82 -17.77 -20.94
C SER A 118 -12.93 -16.60 -20.58
N ARG A 119 -13.57 -15.45 -20.30
CA ARG A 119 -12.95 -14.26 -19.71
C ARG A 119 -13.71 -13.91 -18.43
N VAL A 120 -12.99 -13.89 -17.32
CA VAL A 120 -13.58 -13.56 -16.01
C VAL A 120 -12.79 -12.42 -15.40
N THR A 121 -13.47 -11.40 -14.87
CA THR A 121 -12.86 -10.28 -14.15
C THR A 121 -13.30 -10.32 -12.69
N TYR A 122 -12.33 -10.34 -11.80
CA TYR A 122 -12.53 -10.26 -10.35
C TYR A 122 -12.13 -8.89 -9.84
N PRO A 123 -12.91 -8.25 -8.95
CA PRO A 123 -12.50 -7.02 -8.28
C PRO A 123 -11.36 -7.31 -7.30
N CYS A 124 -10.49 -6.31 -7.11
CA CYS A 124 -9.37 -6.38 -6.17
C CYS A 124 -9.00 -5.01 -5.59
N SER A 125 -10.00 -4.22 -5.19
CA SER A 125 -9.74 -2.99 -4.42
C SER A 125 -9.11 -3.39 -3.08
N MET A 126 -7.78 -3.26 -2.99
CA MET A 126 -7.00 -3.72 -1.83
C MET A 126 -5.99 -2.65 -1.40
N MET A 127 -5.64 -2.65 -0.13
CA MET A 127 -4.44 -1.97 0.34
C MET A 127 -3.23 -2.87 0.07
N PHE A 128 -2.40 -2.49 -0.89
CA PHE A 128 -1.15 -3.19 -1.16
C PHE A 128 -0.08 -2.74 -0.16
N VAL A 129 0.46 -3.67 0.59
CA VAL A 129 1.53 -3.43 1.58
C VAL A 129 2.70 -4.35 1.28
N ALA A 130 3.90 -3.81 1.27
CA ALA A 130 5.11 -4.60 1.05
C ALA A 130 6.18 -4.26 2.09
N ALA A 131 7.00 -5.24 2.43
CA ALA A 131 8.16 -5.05 3.28
C ALA A 131 9.42 -5.59 2.61
N MET A 132 10.55 -4.93 2.83
CA MET A 132 11.85 -5.40 2.37
C MET A 132 12.97 -4.99 3.31
N ASN A 133 14.09 -5.67 3.19
CA ASN A 133 15.34 -5.24 3.78
C ASN A 133 16.06 -4.26 2.84
N PRO A 134 16.95 -3.39 3.33
CA PRO A 134 17.65 -2.41 2.50
C PRO A 134 18.73 -3.03 1.59
N CYS A 135 19.13 -4.29 1.84
CA CYS A 135 20.12 -5.06 1.06
C CYS A 135 20.00 -6.56 1.40
N PRO A 136 20.72 -7.47 0.70
CA PRO A 136 20.68 -8.91 0.99
C PRO A 136 21.03 -9.30 2.43
N CYS A 137 22.03 -8.66 3.06
CA CYS A 137 22.34 -8.92 4.47
C CYS A 137 21.40 -8.21 5.46
N GLY A 138 20.63 -7.20 4.99
CA GLY A 138 19.66 -6.46 5.80
C GLY A 138 20.22 -5.25 6.55
N TYR A 139 21.52 -5.00 6.55
CA TYR A 139 22.14 -4.02 7.46
C TYR A 139 22.69 -2.77 6.77
N ARG A 140 22.34 -2.48 5.51
CA ARG A 140 22.76 -1.25 4.83
C ARG A 140 22.13 -0.04 5.54
N GLY A 141 23.00 0.87 6.00
CA GLY A 141 22.60 2.06 6.76
C GLY A 141 22.27 1.79 8.23
N HIS A 142 22.54 0.59 8.75
CA HIS A 142 22.35 0.29 10.17
C HIS A 142 23.40 1.03 11.02
N PRO A 143 23.01 1.68 12.15
CA PRO A 143 23.92 2.50 12.93
C PRO A 143 25.05 1.71 13.63
N SER A 144 24.81 0.45 13.99
CA SER A 144 25.73 -0.38 14.80
C SER A 144 26.23 -1.64 14.11
N ILE A 145 25.61 -2.09 13.02
CA ILE A 145 25.97 -3.32 12.32
C ILE A 145 26.45 -2.96 10.91
N ALA A 146 27.68 -3.31 10.58
CA ALA A 146 28.24 -3.03 9.27
C ALA A 146 27.59 -3.92 8.20
N CYS A 147 27.25 -3.31 7.06
CA CYS A 147 26.77 -4.02 5.89
C CYS A 147 27.94 -4.73 5.21
N THR A 148 27.78 -6.01 4.90
CA THR A 148 28.80 -6.86 4.21
C THR A 148 28.56 -6.98 2.71
N CYS A 149 27.51 -6.36 2.16
CA CYS A 149 27.15 -6.47 0.75
C CYS A 149 28.00 -5.53 -0.12
N SER A 150 28.47 -6.06 -1.26
CA SER A 150 29.03 -5.19 -2.31
C SER A 150 27.95 -4.32 -2.96
N GLU A 151 28.31 -3.15 -3.51
CA GLU A 151 27.36 -2.29 -4.22
C GLU A 151 26.63 -3.03 -5.34
N ASN A 152 27.31 -3.86 -6.10
CA ASN A 152 26.73 -4.67 -7.16
C ASN A 152 25.69 -5.68 -6.64
N ALA A 153 25.89 -6.25 -5.44
CA ALA A 153 24.93 -7.14 -4.83
C ALA A 153 23.68 -6.38 -4.37
N VAL A 154 23.86 -5.18 -3.80
CA VAL A 154 22.75 -4.30 -3.41
C VAL A 154 21.95 -3.87 -4.63
N GLN A 155 22.60 -3.41 -5.70
CA GLN A 155 21.92 -2.99 -6.92
C GLN A 155 21.12 -4.14 -7.57
N ARG A 156 21.69 -5.34 -7.65
CA ARG A 156 20.97 -6.53 -8.13
C ARG A 156 19.77 -6.90 -7.27
N TYR A 157 19.86 -6.73 -5.97
CA TYR A 157 18.77 -7.00 -5.04
C TYR A 157 17.61 -6.01 -5.22
N ILE A 158 17.92 -4.72 -5.26
CA ILE A 158 16.94 -3.64 -5.39
C ILE A 158 16.31 -3.66 -6.80
N SER A 159 17.06 -3.93 -7.85
CA SER A 159 16.59 -3.95 -9.23
C SER A 159 15.62 -5.10 -9.58
N LYS A 160 15.41 -6.05 -8.66
CA LYS A 160 14.32 -7.03 -8.79
C LYS A 160 12.94 -6.36 -8.76
N ILE A 161 12.82 -5.22 -8.09
CA ILE A 161 11.60 -4.42 -8.06
C ILE A 161 11.70 -3.41 -9.22
N SER A 162 10.74 -3.47 -10.13
CA SER A 162 10.74 -2.55 -11.28
C SER A 162 10.34 -1.13 -10.89
N GLY A 163 10.92 -0.13 -11.55
CA GLY A 163 10.51 1.28 -11.38
C GLY A 163 9.00 1.48 -11.53
N PRO A 164 8.37 0.93 -12.61
CA PRO A 164 6.92 1.03 -12.75
C PRO A 164 6.07 0.44 -11.63
N LEU A 165 6.56 -0.58 -10.90
CA LEU A 165 5.88 -1.09 -9.72
C LEU A 165 6.04 -0.13 -8.53
N LEU A 166 7.26 0.39 -8.32
CA LEU A 166 7.55 1.38 -7.28
C LEU A 166 6.74 2.66 -7.46
N ASP A 167 6.60 3.13 -8.69
CA ASP A 167 5.78 4.30 -9.01
C ASP A 167 4.31 4.13 -8.59
N ARG A 168 3.83 2.89 -8.47
CA ARG A 168 2.45 2.57 -8.04
C ARG A 168 2.27 2.46 -6.54
N ILE A 169 3.35 2.46 -5.78
CA ILE A 169 3.31 2.46 -4.32
C ILE A 169 3.33 3.91 -3.84
N ASP A 170 2.32 4.32 -3.08
CA ASP A 170 2.13 5.73 -2.69
C ASP A 170 3.09 6.18 -1.59
N LEU A 171 3.36 5.30 -0.62
CA LEU A 171 4.14 5.60 0.57
C LEU A 171 5.37 4.69 0.66
N HIS A 172 6.55 5.29 0.78
CA HIS A 172 7.79 4.59 1.09
C HIS A 172 8.26 5.00 2.48
N ILE A 173 8.33 4.04 3.41
CA ILE A 173 8.59 4.28 4.83
C ILE A 173 9.87 3.56 5.23
N GLU A 174 10.81 4.29 5.81
CA GLU A 174 11.97 3.69 6.46
C GLU A 174 11.60 3.31 7.90
N VAL A 175 11.78 2.03 8.22
CA VAL A 175 11.54 1.50 9.57
C VAL A 175 12.91 1.34 10.24
N PRO A 176 13.26 2.21 11.20
CA PRO A 176 14.56 2.16 11.86
C PRO A 176 14.69 0.91 12.74
N PRO A 177 15.92 0.50 13.08
CA PRO A 177 16.13 -0.52 14.09
C PRO A 177 15.56 -0.07 15.44
N VAL A 178 15.03 -1.02 16.20
CA VAL A 178 14.51 -0.74 17.55
C VAL A 178 15.68 -0.61 18.50
N ASP A 179 15.74 0.49 19.27
CA ASP A 179 16.75 0.65 20.34
C ASP A 179 16.39 -0.25 21.53
N PHE A 180 17.40 -0.80 22.21
CA PHE A 180 17.20 -1.60 23.42
C PHE A 180 16.44 -0.84 24.51
N ARG A 181 16.63 0.48 24.58
CA ARG A 181 15.90 1.36 25.51
C ARG A 181 14.40 1.37 25.25
N ASP A 182 13.98 1.32 23.97
CA ASP A 182 12.58 1.28 23.59
C ASP A 182 11.94 -0.05 23.91
N LEU A 183 12.70 -1.17 23.83
CA LEU A 183 12.23 -2.50 24.22
C LEU A 183 11.98 -2.63 25.73
N SER A 184 12.74 -1.89 26.54
CA SER A 184 12.61 -1.89 28.01
C SER A 184 11.62 -0.82 28.51
N ASN A 185 11.11 0.04 27.62
CA ASN A 185 10.14 1.08 27.95
C ASN A 185 8.75 0.44 28.16
N THR A 186 8.22 0.53 29.39
CA THR A 186 6.89 0.05 29.77
C THR A 186 5.79 1.08 29.51
N ALA A 187 6.11 2.24 28.88
CA ALA A 187 5.11 3.21 28.51
C ALA A 187 4.12 2.58 27.52
N LYS A 188 2.83 2.79 27.75
CA LYS A 188 1.78 2.31 26.85
C LYS A 188 1.85 3.08 25.54
N GLU A 189 2.23 2.39 24.48
CA GLU A 189 2.13 2.89 23.11
C GLU A 189 0.67 3.15 22.71
N GLU A 190 0.47 3.98 21.69
CA GLU A 190 -0.85 4.28 21.17
C GLU A 190 -1.56 3.01 20.68
N SER A 191 -2.80 2.79 21.15
CA SER A 191 -3.56 1.60 20.79
C SER A 191 -4.13 1.69 19.36
N SER A 192 -4.33 0.52 18.71
CA SER A 192 -5.02 0.46 17.41
C SER A 192 -6.42 1.09 17.47
N ALA A 193 -7.11 1.01 18.62
CA ALA A 193 -8.43 1.64 18.81
C ALA A 193 -8.34 3.17 18.73
N SER A 194 -7.33 3.78 19.36
CA SER A 194 -7.09 5.22 19.28
C SER A 194 -6.78 5.69 17.86
N ILE A 195 -5.90 4.94 17.15
CA ILE A 195 -5.58 5.22 15.75
C ILE A 195 -6.82 5.11 14.87
N LYS A 196 -7.67 4.08 15.09
CA LYS A 196 -8.89 3.84 14.33
C LYS A 196 -9.86 5.03 14.42
N VAL A 197 -10.00 5.67 15.56
CA VAL A 197 -10.87 6.86 15.72
C VAL A 197 -10.46 7.98 14.75
N ARG A 198 -9.15 8.25 14.60
CA ARG A 198 -8.66 9.26 13.65
C ARG A 198 -8.87 8.84 12.19
N VAL A 199 -8.67 7.55 11.91
CA VAL A 199 -8.90 7.00 10.57
C VAL A 199 -10.37 7.09 10.19
N ASP A 200 -11.28 6.72 11.09
CA ASP A 200 -12.73 6.79 10.87
C ASP A 200 -13.17 8.24 10.64
N ALA A 201 -12.66 9.20 11.44
CA ALA A 201 -12.96 10.63 11.26
C ALA A 201 -12.54 11.15 9.86
N ALA A 202 -11.32 10.81 9.42
CA ALA A 202 -10.85 11.17 8.08
C ALA A 202 -11.70 10.50 6.97
N ARG A 203 -12.14 9.25 7.19
CA ARG A 203 -13.04 8.56 6.27
C ARG A 203 -14.42 9.20 6.18
N ASP A 204 -14.96 9.68 7.28
CA ASP A 204 -16.23 10.40 7.28
C ASP A 204 -16.18 11.67 6.45
N ILE A 205 -15.03 12.39 6.46
CA ILE A 205 -14.80 13.55 5.60
C ILE A 205 -14.80 13.12 4.13
N GLN A 206 -14.10 12.02 3.80
CA GLN A 206 -14.03 11.48 2.43
C GLN A 206 -15.39 10.99 1.95
N ASN A 207 -16.14 10.26 2.78
CA ASN A 207 -17.48 9.76 2.47
C ASN A 207 -18.44 10.92 2.16
N LYS A 208 -18.38 12.02 2.92
CA LYS A 208 -19.18 13.24 2.65
C LYS A 208 -18.74 13.91 1.35
N ARG A 209 -17.45 14.02 1.09
CA ARG A 209 -16.87 14.60 -0.13
C ARG A 209 -17.29 13.85 -1.38
N PHE A 210 -17.29 12.53 -1.33
CA PHE A 210 -17.55 11.64 -2.46
C PHE A 210 -18.97 11.07 -2.49
N ALA A 211 -19.90 11.66 -1.76
CA ALA A 211 -21.28 11.20 -1.76
C ALA A 211 -21.83 11.14 -3.21
N ASN A 212 -22.45 10.01 -3.57
CA ASN A 212 -23.01 9.74 -4.90
C ASN A 212 -22.02 9.62 -6.09
N THR A 213 -20.71 9.54 -5.83
CA THR A 213 -19.70 9.42 -6.92
C THR A 213 -19.21 7.98 -7.12
N GLY A 214 -19.49 7.07 -6.20
CA GLY A 214 -18.91 5.71 -6.18
C GLY A 214 -17.45 5.65 -5.68
N ILE A 215 -16.80 6.80 -5.40
CA ILE A 215 -15.46 6.88 -4.81
C ILE A 215 -15.58 6.69 -3.30
N THR A 216 -14.72 5.85 -2.73
CA THR A 216 -14.74 5.55 -1.29
C THR A 216 -13.56 6.18 -0.53
N CYS A 217 -12.50 6.58 -1.22
CA CYS A 217 -11.32 7.20 -0.59
C CYS A 217 -10.51 8.04 -1.57
N ASN A 218 -9.64 8.90 -1.03
CA ASN A 218 -8.78 9.79 -1.83
C ASN A 218 -7.87 9.05 -2.81
N ALA A 219 -7.47 7.81 -2.53
CA ALA A 219 -6.65 7.01 -3.45
C ALA A 219 -7.34 6.78 -4.80
N GLN A 220 -8.68 6.74 -4.82
CA GLN A 220 -9.50 6.48 -5.99
C GLN A 220 -9.88 7.76 -6.76
N ILE A 221 -9.44 8.95 -6.35
CA ILE A 221 -9.71 10.21 -7.07
C ILE A 221 -9.20 10.07 -8.50
N PRO A 222 -10.05 10.22 -9.53
CA PRO A 222 -9.61 10.19 -10.91
C PRO A 222 -8.89 11.51 -11.29
N PRO A 223 -8.02 11.50 -12.32
CA PRO A 223 -7.20 12.67 -12.68
C PRO A 223 -7.99 13.95 -12.92
N GLU A 224 -9.19 13.84 -13.52
CA GLU A 224 -10.07 14.97 -13.82
C GLU A 224 -10.61 15.69 -12.59
N MET A 225 -10.74 14.99 -11.45
CA MET A 225 -11.22 15.57 -10.19
C MET A 225 -10.07 16.03 -9.27
N LEU A 226 -8.83 15.72 -9.62
CA LEU A 226 -7.70 15.89 -8.71
C LEU A 226 -7.51 17.35 -8.27
N HIS A 227 -7.57 18.29 -9.20
CA HIS A 227 -7.39 19.73 -8.90
C HIS A 227 -8.56 20.33 -8.09
N GLU A 228 -9.76 19.83 -8.31
CA GLU A 228 -10.94 20.27 -7.56
C GLU A 228 -10.90 19.79 -6.11
N VAL A 229 -10.57 18.52 -5.92
CA VAL A 229 -10.56 17.85 -4.60
C VAL A 229 -9.31 18.18 -3.78
N CYS A 230 -8.17 18.26 -4.45
CA CYS A 230 -6.87 18.51 -3.80
C CYS A 230 -6.48 19.98 -3.86
N ARG A 231 -7.35 20.87 -3.37
CA ARG A 231 -7.04 22.32 -3.31
C ARG A 231 -5.86 22.58 -2.41
N THR A 232 -4.89 23.31 -2.91
CA THR A 232 -3.64 23.63 -2.22
C THR A 232 -3.59 25.11 -1.86
N ALA A 233 -3.05 25.42 -0.67
CA ALA A 233 -2.69 26.78 -0.32
C ALA A 233 -1.45 27.24 -1.14
N PRO A 234 -1.25 28.54 -1.42
CA PRO A 234 -0.12 29.01 -2.25
C PRO A 234 1.26 28.54 -1.79
N ALA A 235 1.48 28.42 -0.48
CA ALA A 235 2.73 27.92 0.09
C ALA A 235 2.92 26.41 -0.17
N ALA A 236 1.82 25.63 -0.22
CA ALA A 236 1.85 24.22 -0.57
C ALA A 236 2.18 24.02 -2.05
N ASP A 237 1.59 24.84 -2.94
CA ASP A 237 1.88 24.81 -4.38
C ASP A 237 3.36 25.09 -4.66
N ALA A 238 3.92 26.13 -4.03
CA ALA A 238 5.35 26.46 -4.17
C ALA A 238 6.23 25.30 -3.73
N LEU A 239 5.89 24.63 -2.60
CA LEU A 239 6.62 23.47 -2.10
C LEU A 239 6.53 22.30 -3.06
N LEU A 240 5.35 21.96 -3.53
CA LEU A 240 5.10 20.86 -4.47
C LEU A 240 5.82 21.06 -5.79
N LYS A 241 5.81 22.32 -6.34
CA LYS A 241 6.54 22.68 -7.55
C LYS A 241 8.04 22.48 -7.34
N ASN A 242 8.60 23.00 -6.26
CA ASN A 242 10.00 22.82 -5.93
C ASN A 242 10.38 21.34 -5.76
N ALA A 243 9.51 20.54 -5.14
CA ALA A 243 9.71 19.11 -4.97
C ALA A 243 9.68 18.38 -6.33
N PHE A 244 8.73 18.74 -7.21
CA PHE A 244 8.63 18.19 -8.56
C PHE A 244 9.92 18.42 -9.37
N GLU A 245 10.41 19.65 -9.38
CA GLU A 245 11.63 20.03 -10.10
C GLU A 245 12.88 19.40 -9.48
N LYS A 246 13.03 19.52 -8.17
CA LYS A 246 14.22 19.03 -7.43
C LYS A 246 14.34 17.51 -7.42
N PHE A 247 13.21 16.80 -7.32
CA PHE A 247 13.19 15.34 -7.23
C PHE A 247 12.92 14.66 -8.58
N GLY A 248 12.61 15.42 -9.64
CA GLY A 248 12.33 14.87 -10.96
C GLY A 248 11.13 13.91 -10.93
N LEU A 249 10.07 14.28 -10.20
CA LEU A 249 8.89 13.42 -10.06
C LEU A 249 8.20 13.26 -11.41
N SER A 250 7.74 12.03 -11.70
CA SER A 250 6.82 11.82 -12.82
C SER A 250 5.45 12.47 -12.52
N ALA A 251 4.66 12.74 -13.55
CA ALA A 251 3.29 13.25 -13.38
C ALA A 251 2.45 12.32 -12.47
N ARG A 252 2.60 11.00 -12.64
CA ARG A 252 1.92 10.02 -11.78
C ARG A 252 2.37 10.10 -10.31
N ALA A 253 3.67 10.31 -10.08
CA ALA A 253 4.19 10.48 -8.72
C ALA A 253 3.67 11.77 -8.08
N TYR A 254 3.54 12.85 -8.86
CA TYR A 254 2.94 14.10 -8.41
C TYR A 254 1.47 13.94 -8.00
N ASP A 255 0.66 13.28 -8.84
CA ASP A 255 -0.75 12.99 -8.52
C ASP A 255 -0.90 12.19 -7.23
N ARG A 256 -0.01 11.21 -7.01
CA ARG A 256 0.01 10.42 -5.77
C ARG A 256 0.38 11.28 -4.56
N VAL A 257 1.38 12.14 -4.68
CA VAL A 257 1.75 13.07 -3.61
C VAL A 257 0.57 13.97 -3.25
N LEU A 258 -0.20 14.46 -4.25
CA LEU A 258 -1.40 15.25 -4.00
C LEU A 258 -2.48 14.46 -3.25
N LYS A 259 -2.76 13.22 -3.65
CA LYS A 259 -3.74 12.35 -2.97
C LYS A 259 -3.33 12.05 -1.53
N VAL A 260 -2.04 11.80 -1.30
CA VAL A 260 -1.48 11.61 0.05
C VAL A 260 -1.60 12.90 0.87
N SER A 261 -1.22 14.05 0.29
CA SER A 261 -1.36 15.36 0.94
C SER A 261 -2.80 15.66 1.34
N ARG A 262 -3.77 15.33 0.45
CA ARG A 262 -5.20 15.47 0.77
C ARG A 262 -5.61 14.56 1.93
N THR A 263 -5.11 13.34 1.99
CA THR A 263 -5.40 12.41 3.09
C THR A 263 -4.80 12.88 4.41
N ILE A 264 -3.58 13.43 4.40
CA ILE A 264 -2.97 14.02 5.59
C ILE A 264 -3.78 15.23 6.06
N ALA A 265 -4.23 16.08 5.13
CA ALA A 265 -5.08 17.22 5.47
C ALA A 265 -6.45 16.80 6.00
N ASP A 266 -7.03 15.67 5.54
CA ASP A 266 -8.27 15.10 6.10
C ASP A 266 -8.06 14.59 7.53
N LEU A 267 -6.91 13.94 7.80
CA LEU A 267 -6.54 13.51 9.16
C LEU A 267 -6.35 14.70 10.12
N ASP A 268 -5.95 15.85 9.60
CA ASP A 268 -5.77 17.09 10.34
C ASP A 268 -7.04 17.98 10.34
N ASN A 269 -8.14 17.46 9.77
CA ASN A 269 -9.41 18.19 9.61
C ASN A 269 -9.25 19.54 8.89
N SER A 270 -8.27 19.66 8.00
CA SER A 270 -8.01 20.87 7.21
C SER A 270 -8.80 20.88 5.91
N ARG A 271 -9.41 22.03 5.58
CA ARG A 271 -10.16 22.22 4.33
C ARG A 271 -9.25 22.14 3.10
N ASP A 272 -8.11 22.82 3.14
CA ASP A 272 -7.16 22.91 2.06
C ASP A 272 -5.85 22.22 2.42
N ILE A 273 -5.08 21.84 1.41
CA ILE A 273 -3.75 21.27 1.62
C ILE A 273 -2.78 22.39 1.96
N GLU A 274 -2.27 22.41 3.18
CA GLU A 274 -1.25 23.35 3.64
C GLU A 274 0.17 22.84 3.35
N ALA A 275 1.17 23.71 3.46
CA ALA A 275 2.58 23.37 3.21
C ALA A 275 3.08 22.20 4.07
N ARG A 276 2.61 22.08 5.32
CA ARG A 276 2.99 20.97 6.23
C ARG A 276 2.49 19.62 5.70
N HIS A 277 1.27 19.56 5.16
CA HIS A 277 0.70 18.33 4.58
C HIS A 277 1.45 17.90 3.32
N ALA A 278 1.77 18.85 2.45
CA ALA A 278 2.56 18.62 1.26
C ALA A 278 4.00 18.18 1.59
N ALA A 279 4.63 18.80 2.58
CA ALA A 279 5.98 18.45 3.04
C ALA A 279 6.03 17.01 3.57
N GLU A 280 5.05 16.60 4.37
CA GLU A 280 4.95 15.24 4.87
C GLU A 280 4.75 14.23 3.73
N ALA A 281 3.84 14.49 2.81
CA ALA A 281 3.58 13.62 1.67
C ALA A 281 4.83 13.46 0.76
N VAL A 282 5.58 14.53 0.52
CA VAL A 282 6.84 14.50 -0.24
C VAL A 282 7.88 13.63 0.47
N ARG A 283 7.96 13.68 1.81
CA ARG A 283 8.92 12.86 2.58
C ARG A 283 8.72 11.36 2.35
N TYR A 284 7.48 10.89 2.15
CA TYR A 284 7.20 9.49 1.85
C TYR A 284 7.71 9.04 0.46
N ARG A 285 8.18 9.95 -0.39
CA ARG A 285 8.79 9.64 -1.70
C ARG A 285 10.32 9.83 -1.72
N THR A 286 10.92 10.31 -0.64
CA THR A 286 12.38 10.57 -0.59
C THR A 286 13.22 9.30 -0.66
N LEU A 287 12.68 8.15 -0.24
CA LEU A 287 13.36 6.86 -0.32
C LEU A 287 13.61 6.39 -1.76
N ASP A 288 12.83 6.88 -2.73
CA ASP A 288 13.05 6.59 -4.15
C ASP A 288 14.47 6.95 -4.57
N ARG A 289 14.99 8.08 -4.10
CA ARG A 289 16.35 8.52 -4.35
C ARG A 289 17.41 7.74 -3.57
N LYS A 290 17.11 7.39 -2.33
CA LYS A 290 18.07 6.67 -1.47
C LYS A 290 18.42 5.29 -2.01
N TYR A 291 17.46 4.61 -2.64
CA TYR A 291 17.61 3.21 -3.04
C TYR A 291 17.57 3.01 -4.56
N TRP A 292 16.81 3.80 -5.33
CA TRP A 292 16.53 3.52 -6.76
C TRP A 292 17.04 4.59 -7.74
N THR A 293 17.54 5.74 -7.29
CA THR A 293 18.20 6.68 -8.21
C THR A 293 19.63 6.21 -8.52
N ARG A 294 19.95 6.21 -9.82
CA ARG A 294 21.31 5.98 -10.33
C ARG A 294 22.18 7.20 -10.13
#